data_796ee75da8f93674180f4292e711e0be
#
_entry.id   796ee75da8f93674180f4292e711e0be
#
_cell.length_a   1.000
_cell.length_b   1.000
_cell.length_c   1.000
_cell.angle_alpha   90.00
_cell.angle_beta   90.00
_cell.angle_gamma   90.00
#
_symmetry.space_group_name_H-M   'P 1'
#
loop_
_entity.id
_entity.type
_entity.pdbx_description
1 polymer ?
#
loop_
_entity_poly.entity_id
_entity_poly.type
_entity_poly.pdbx_seq_one_letter_code
_entity_poly.pdbx_strand_id
1 'polypeptide(L)'
;MKLKQLFLAIFTVGSLLTNAQTSDPTILEKHVTYLASEELEGRGLGTKGKDLATTYIKKQFSEAGLQPFQGDFLQKFCLEVGMIRVNATNVIGIVEGTDATLKNEYVVIGAHYDHLGYTTNKKDEKIFYPGADDNASGVAAIIELAKYFSQIENRPKRSLIFIAFDAEEIGLRGSNHFVKTLDQNMLNNIKAMFSFDMVGMLSANKGLNLKGIATITNGKEIAQKHAGDIKLFKANSDIEERTDTEPFGAIGIPAIHVFTGTKSPYHRPEDKADLLDYQGMAKVVDYMSKVITEIANQSTEIKPVAYLDKLRENEKAVYKRFQAGVVLNIGSGKHLYKDEFFDAKSAFAYSVGLQANYKITRITHLNL
;
A
#
# COMPACT_ATOMS: atom_id res chain seq x y z
N MET A 1 -79.93 5.40 -5.66
CA MET A 1 -78.61 6.11 -5.79
C MET A 1 -77.66 5.51 -4.77
N LYS A 2 -76.69 4.67 -5.20
CA LYS A 2 -75.70 4.06 -4.33
C LYS A 2 -74.34 4.74 -4.60
N LEU A 3 -73.85 5.49 -3.59
CA LEU A 3 -72.58 6.19 -3.64
C LEU A 3 -71.45 5.16 -3.45
N LYS A 4 -70.62 4.94 -4.49
CA LYS A 4 -69.40 4.15 -4.38
C LYS A 4 -68.30 5.02 -3.80
N GLN A 5 -67.83 4.69 -2.60
CA GLN A 5 -66.64 5.29 -1.99
C GLN A 5 -65.41 4.63 -2.64
N LEU A 6 -64.59 5.44 -3.32
CA LEU A 6 -63.31 5.08 -3.89
C LEU A 6 -62.24 5.27 -2.82
N PHE A 7 -61.71 4.20 -2.25
CA PHE A 7 -60.52 4.27 -1.35
C PHE A 7 -59.27 4.42 -2.22
N LEU A 8 -58.65 5.59 -2.15
CA LEU A 8 -57.35 5.89 -2.73
C LEU A 8 -56.27 5.44 -1.72
N ALA A 9 -55.64 4.31 -1.93
CA ALA A 9 -54.49 3.88 -1.16
C ALA A 9 -53.26 4.67 -1.60
N ILE A 10 -52.82 5.65 -0.78
CA ILE A 10 -51.59 6.38 -0.94
C ILE A 10 -50.46 5.45 -0.46
N PHE A 11 -49.73 4.83 -1.42
CA PHE A 11 -48.45 4.14 -1.14
C PHE A 11 -47.41 5.24 -0.92
N THR A 12 -47.11 5.58 0.34
CA THR A 12 -45.89 6.33 0.69
C THR A 12 -44.72 5.39 0.54
N VAL A 13 -44.00 5.52 -0.59
CA VAL A 13 -42.64 4.97 -0.71
C VAL A 13 -41.75 5.74 0.22
N GLY A 14 -41.61 5.21 1.43
CA GLY A 14 -40.56 5.66 2.34
C GLY A 14 -39.21 5.42 1.70
N SER A 15 -38.54 6.47 1.26
CA SER A 15 -37.13 6.42 0.94
C SER A 15 -36.39 5.96 2.21
N LEU A 16 -36.03 4.70 2.26
CA LEU A 16 -35.03 4.21 3.18
C LEU A 16 -33.73 4.94 2.80
N LEU A 17 -33.50 6.08 3.44
CA LEU A 17 -32.15 6.62 3.54
C LEU A 17 -31.34 5.56 4.29
N THR A 18 -30.70 4.67 3.54
CA THR A 18 -29.62 3.86 4.06
C THR A 18 -28.61 4.87 4.58
N ASN A 19 -28.56 5.04 5.91
CA ASN A 19 -27.42 5.65 6.55
C ASN A 19 -26.21 4.85 6.08
N ALA A 20 -25.44 5.39 5.14
CA ALA A 20 -24.14 4.85 4.82
C ALA A 20 -23.40 4.77 6.16
N GLN A 21 -23.07 3.56 6.59
CA GLN A 21 -22.34 3.35 7.83
C GLN A 21 -21.03 4.09 7.68
N THR A 22 -20.89 5.21 8.36
CA THR A 22 -19.64 5.97 8.38
C THR A 22 -18.64 5.19 9.21
N SER A 23 -17.42 5.08 8.72
CA SER A 23 -16.32 4.45 9.45
C SER A 23 -16.13 5.13 10.81
N ASP A 24 -15.98 4.34 11.86
CA ASP A 24 -15.86 4.86 13.23
C ASP A 24 -14.41 5.31 13.50
N PRO A 25 -14.17 6.61 13.71
CA PRO A 25 -12.83 7.12 14.02
C PRO A 25 -12.21 6.47 15.26
N THR A 26 -13.01 6.04 16.24
CA THR A 26 -12.51 5.42 17.48
C THR A 26 -11.98 4.01 17.23
N ILE A 27 -12.53 3.31 16.25
CA ILE A 27 -12.04 1.98 15.85
C ILE A 27 -10.73 2.13 15.08
N LEU A 28 -10.62 3.11 14.17
CA LEU A 28 -9.38 3.43 13.48
C LEU A 28 -8.27 3.80 14.47
N GLU A 29 -8.57 4.66 15.44
CA GLU A 29 -7.65 5.02 16.53
C GLU A 29 -7.17 3.79 17.31
N LYS A 30 -8.06 2.87 17.65
CA LYS A 30 -7.73 1.62 18.33
C LYS A 30 -6.75 0.77 17.53
N HIS A 31 -6.97 0.61 16.21
CA HIS A 31 -6.07 -0.13 15.34
C HIS A 31 -4.69 0.52 15.27
N VAL A 32 -4.65 1.83 15.02
CA VAL A 32 -3.38 2.57 14.92
C VAL A 32 -2.63 2.56 16.25
N THR A 33 -3.32 2.82 17.37
CA THR A 33 -2.70 2.83 18.70
C THR A 33 -2.03 1.49 19.02
N TYR A 34 -2.68 0.37 18.68
CA TYR A 34 -2.06 -0.93 18.87
C TYR A 34 -0.88 -1.15 17.93
N LEU A 35 -1.06 -0.90 16.62
CA LEU A 35 -0.02 -1.13 15.61
C LEU A 35 1.21 -0.23 15.81
N ALA A 36 1.02 0.98 16.31
CA ALA A 36 2.11 1.93 16.60
C ALA A 36 2.61 1.86 18.06
N SER A 37 2.20 0.86 18.84
CA SER A 37 2.63 0.71 20.23
C SER A 37 4.09 0.24 20.33
N GLU A 38 4.75 0.55 21.44
CA GLU A 38 6.11 0.09 21.73
C GLU A 38 6.23 -1.44 21.82
N GLU A 39 5.12 -2.13 22.17
CA GLU A 39 5.04 -3.61 22.17
C GLU A 39 5.36 -4.20 20.79
N LEU A 40 4.98 -3.48 19.72
CA LEU A 40 5.22 -3.91 18.35
C LEU A 40 6.60 -3.46 17.82
N GLU A 41 7.47 -2.92 18.67
CA GLU A 41 8.88 -2.63 18.36
C GLU A 41 9.07 -1.91 17.01
N GLY A 42 8.14 -1.00 16.65
CA GLY A 42 8.13 -0.31 15.36
C GLY A 42 7.98 -1.27 14.17
N ARG A 43 7.44 -2.45 14.37
CA ARG A 43 7.17 -3.47 13.34
C ARG A 43 8.36 -3.78 12.42
N GLY A 44 9.57 -3.62 12.97
CA GLY A 44 10.80 -3.83 12.20
C GLY A 44 10.96 -5.27 11.74
N LEU A 45 11.47 -5.46 10.53
CA LEU A 45 11.70 -6.79 9.96
C LEU A 45 12.59 -7.64 10.88
N GLY A 46 12.13 -8.85 11.20
CA GLY A 46 12.84 -9.78 12.09
C GLY A 46 12.64 -9.53 13.58
N THR A 47 11.84 -8.54 13.98
CA THR A 47 11.48 -8.31 15.39
C THR A 47 10.27 -9.16 15.80
N LYS A 48 10.15 -9.39 17.11
CA LYS A 48 8.95 -10.01 17.69
C LYS A 48 7.70 -9.13 17.48
N GLY A 49 7.87 -7.83 17.52
CA GLY A 49 6.79 -6.86 17.30
C GLY A 49 6.16 -6.98 15.91
N LYS A 50 6.98 -7.21 14.87
CA LYS A 50 6.48 -7.49 13.52
C LYS A 50 5.63 -8.76 13.47
N ASP A 51 6.04 -9.83 14.16
CA ASP A 51 5.26 -11.08 14.20
C ASP A 51 3.94 -10.92 14.98
N LEU A 52 3.91 -10.09 16.02
CA LEU A 52 2.69 -9.69 16.71
C LEU A 52 1.75 -8.91 15.79
N ALA A 53 2.27 -7.98 14.99
CA ALA A 53 1.49 -7.26 13.98
C ALA A 53 0.88 -8.21 12.94
N THR A 54 1.66 -9.17 12.42
CA THR A 54 1.19 -10.23 11.50
C THR A 54 0.01 -10.98 12.11
N THR A 55 0.15 -11.41 13.37
CA THR A 55 -0.88 -12.14 14.10
C THR A 55 -2.15 -11.31 14.30
N TYR A 56 -1.97 -10.04 14.66
CA TYR A 56 -3.07 -9.10 14.84
C TYR A 56 -3.85 -8.89 13.54
N ILE A 57 -3.18 -8.59 12.44
CA ILE A 57 -3.82 -8.32 11.15
C ILE A 57 -4.55 -9.57 10.64
N LYS A 58 -3.92 -10.75 10.74
CA LYS A 58 -4.59 -12.04 10.42
C LYS A 58 -5.88 -12.20 11.21
N LYS A 59 -5.84 -11.92 12.53
CA LYS A 59 -7.01 -11.99 13.39
C LYS A 59 -8.09 -11.01 12.94
N GLN A 60 -7.73 -9.75 12.63
CA GLN A 60 -8.70 -8.74 12.18
C GLN A 60 -9.35 -9.13 10.85
N PHE A 61 -8.60 -9.64 9.88
CA PHE A 61 -9.16 -10.12 8.60
C PHE A 61 -10.10 -11.31 8.81
N SER A 62 -9.74 -12.26 9.65
CA SER A 62 -10.60 -13.40 10.01
C SER A 62 -11.88 -12.97 10.71
N GLU A 63 -11.79 -12.06 11.69
CA GLU A 63 -12.95 -11.52 12.43
C GLU A 63 -13.86 -10.67 11.56
N ALA A 64 -13.30 -9.98 10.55
CA ALA A 64 -14.06 -9.29 9.53
C ALA A 64 -14.82 -10.24 8.58
N GLY A 65 -14.52 -11.53 8.55
CA GLY A 65 -15.19 -12.52 7.73
C GLY A 65 -14.53 -12.79 6.38
N LEU A 66 -13.29 -12.33 6.17
CA LEU A 66 -12.52 -12.70 4.98
C LEU A 66 -12.21 -14.20 4.97
N GLN A 67 -12.13 -14.75 3.77
CA GLN A 67 -11.61 -16.10 3.57
C GLN A 67 -10.10 -16.05 3.33
N PRO A 68 -9.35 -17.10 3.72
CA PRO A 68 -7.94 -17.21 3.39
C PRO A 68 -7.73 -17.18 1.86
N PHE A 69 -6.76 -16.41 1.40
CA PHE A 69 -6.37 -16.43 -0.01
C PHE A 69 -5.53 -17.68 -0.30
N GLN A 70 -5.89 -18.45 -1.32
CA GLN A 70 -5.20 -19.70 -1.69
C GLN A 70 -5.00 -20.71 -0.51
N GLY A 71 -5.93 -20.72 0.45
CA GLY A 71 -5.95 -21.70 1.54
C GLY A 71 -5.27 -21.26 2.85
N ASP A 72 -4.50 -20.19 2.87
CA ASP A 72 -3.95 -19.58 4.09
C ASP A 72 -4.02 -18.04 4.02
N PHE A 73 -4.12 -17.40 5.19
CA PHE A 73 -3.96 -15.95 5.31
C PHE A 73 -2.48 -15.53 5.20
N LEU A 74 -1.54 -16.43 5.45
CA LEU A 74 -0.12 -16.14 5.57
C LEU A 74 0.67 -16.58 4.33
N GLN A 75 1.11 -15.64 3.52
CA GLN A 75 2.06 -15.88 2.45
C GLN A 75 3.48 -15.63 2.98
N LYS A 76 4.15 -16.71 3.39
CA LYS A 76 5.50 -16.67 3.98
C LYS A 76 6.57 -16.70 2.89
N PHE A 77 7.63 -15.91 3.07
CA PHE A 77 8.79 -15.89 2.18
C PHE A 77 10.06 -15.54 2.95
N CYS A 78 11.20 -15.88 2.38
CA CYS A 78 12.51 -15.64 2.97
C CYS A 78 13.25 -14.55 2.17
N LEU A 79 13.86 -13.64 2.88
CA LEU A 79 14.67 -12.55 2.32
C LEU A 79 16.13 -12.71 2.75
N GLU A 80 17.03 -12.40 1.84
CA GLU A 80 18.45 -12.22 2.14
C GLU A 80 18.73 -10.74 2.35
N VAL A 81 19.09 -10.37 3.58
CA VAL A 81 19.43 -9.00 3.96
C VAL A 81 20.89 -9.00 4.42
N GLY A 82 21.78 -8.58 3.53
CA GLY A 82 23.21 -8.76 3.73
C GLY A 82 23.59 -10.23 3.81
N MET A 83 24.15 -10.67 4.94
CA MET A 83 24.57 -12.06 5.17
C MET A 83 23.54 -12.88 5.99
N ILE A 84 22.40 -12.32 6.32
CA ILE A 84 21.40 -13.01 7.13
C ILE A 84 20.15 -13.31 6.32
N ARG A 85 19.47 -14.40 6.69
CA ARG A 85 18.14 -14.74 6.17
C ARG A 85 17.09 -14.32 7.18
N VAL A 86 16.08 -13.58 6.72
CA VAL A 86 14.98 -13.10 7.53
C VAL A 86 13.66 -13.54 6.90
N ASN A 87 12.74 -14.02 7.73
CA ASN A 87 11.41 -14.39 7.29
C ASN A 87 10.51 -13.16 7.22
N ALA A 88 9.81 -13.04 6.12
CA ALA A 88 8.75 -12.04 5.91
C ALA A 88 7.43 -12.75 5.61
N THR A 89 6.31 -12.05 5.81
CA THR A 89 4.99 -12.67 5.72
C THR A 89 3.94 -11.65 5.29
N ASN A 90 3.44 -11.74 4.06
CA ASN A 90 2.21 -11.00 3.70
C ASN A 90 1.00 -11.64 4.38
N VAL A 91 0.03 -10.82 4.80
CA VAL A 91 -1.26 -11.31 5.32
C VAL A 91 -2.32 -11.02 4.27
N ILE A 92 -2.97 -12.08 3.76
CA ILE A 92 -3.85 -11.99 2.59
C ILE A 92 -5.19 -12.65 2.88
N GLY A 93 -6.26 -11.89 2.67
CA GLY A 93 -7.63 -12.40 2.72
C GLY A 93 -8.43 -11.99 1.49
N ILE A 94 -9.54 -12.68 1.24
CA ILE A 94 -10.40 -12.42 0.10
C ILE A 94 -11.87 -12.31 0.52
N VAL A 95 -12.58 -11.38 -0.12
CA VAL A 95 -14.05 -11.30 -0.15
C VAL A 95 -14.48 -11.69 -1.55
N GLU A 96 -15.21 -12.80 -1.68
CA GLU A 96 -15.73 -13.25 -2.97
C GLU A 96 -16.82 -12.30 -3.50
N GLY A 97 -16.71 -11.95 -4.77
CA GLY A 97 -17.68 -11.10 -5.47
C GLY A 97 -19.03 -11.78 -5.71
N THR A 98 -20.05 -10.98 -5.98
CA THR A 98 -21.45 -11.46 -6.10
C THR A 98 -21.86 -11.86 -7.50
N ASP A 99 -21.14 -11.43 -8.54
CA ASP A 99 -21.49 -11.73 -9.93
C ASP A 99 -20.89 -13.07 -10.38
N ALA A 100 -21.65 -13.90 -11.06
CA ALA A 100 -21.23 -15.24 -11.46
C ALA A 100 -19.97 -15.25 -12.37
N THR A 101 -19.76 -14.21 -13.15
CA THR A 101 -18.64 -14.08 -14.09
C THR A 101 -17.55 -13.19 -13.51
N LEU A 102 -17.91 -11.99 -13.05
CA LEU A 102 -16.94 -10.97 -12.58
C LEU A 102 -16.27 -11.33 -11.25
N LYS A 103 -16.82 -12.26 -10.47
CA LYS A 103 -16.18 -12.74 -9.24
C LYS A 103 -14.80 -13.39 -9.46
N ASN A 104 -14.48 -13.78 -10.69
CA ASN A 104 -13.16 -14.30 -11.07
C ASN A 104 -12.18 -13.19 -11.46
N GLU A 105 -12.61 -11.93 -11.45
CA GLU A 105 -11.78 -10.76 -11.59
C GLU A 105 -11.58 -10.10 -10.22
N TYR A 106 -10.41 -9.52 -9.98
CA TYR A 106 -9.97 -9.09 -8.66
C TYR A 106 -9.62 -7.61 -8.63
N VAL A 107 -9.96 -6.96 -7.52
CA VAL A 107 -9.41 -5.67 -7.13
C VAL A 107 -8.60 -5.88 -5.85
N VAL A 108 -7.32 -5.52 -5.87
CA VAL A 108 -6.42 -5.62 -4.74
C VAL A 108 -6.51 -4.34 -3.90
N ILE A 109 -6.57 -4.49 -2.58
CA ILE A 109 -6.58 -3.41 -1.59
C ILE A 109 -5.48 -3.71 -0.59
N GLY A 110 -4.43 -2.91 -0.59
CA GLY A 110 -3.22 -3.20 0.17
C GLY A 110 -2.71 -2.03 1.00
N ALA A 111 -1.90 -2.35 1.99
CA ALA A 111 -1.08 -1.45 2.79
C ALA A 111 0.12 -2.22 3.32
N HIS A 112 1.30 -1.62 3.43
CA HIS A 112 2.39 -2.29 4.14
C HIS A 112 2.20 -2.16 5.65
N TYR A 113 2.69 -3.14 6.41
CA TYR A 113 2.55 -3.14 7.85
C TYR A 113 3.89 -3.16 8.60
N ASP A 114 4.99 -3.44 7.92
CA ASP A 114 6.33 -3.28 8.46
C ASP A 114 6.69 -1.79 8.59
N HIS A 115 7.67 -1.49 9.45
CA HIS A 115 8.28 -0.17 9.54
C HIS A 115 9.71 -0.30 10.03
N LEU A 116 10.35 0.79 10.42
CA LEU A 116 11.80 0.87 10.65
C LEU A 116 12.30 0.13 11.91
N GLY A 117 11.38 -0.30 12.79
CA GLY A 117 11.78 -1.00 14.00
C GLY A 117 12.25 -0.05 15.10
N TYR A 118 13.46 -0.31 15.62
CA TYR A 118 14.07 0.53 16.63
C TYR A 118 15.58 0.68 16.42
N THR A 119 16.13 1.73 16.97
CA THR A 119 17.58 1.92 17.13
C THR A 119 17.95 1.91 18.61
N THR A 120 19.23 1.81 18.92
CA THR A 120 19.74 1.98 20.29
C THR A 120 20.55 3.26 20.39
N ASN A 121 20.37 4.00 21.49
CA ASN A 121 21.18 5.18 21.78
C ASN A 121 22.50 4.77 22.44
N LYS A 122 23.34 5.76 22.81
CA LYS A 122 24.62 5.53 23.45
C LYS A 122 24.55 4.89 24.86
N LYS A 123 23.35 4.79 25.43
CA LYS A 123 23.07 4.18 26.74
C LYS A 123 22.40 2.80 26.60
N ASP A 124 22.39 2.24 25.37
CA ASP A 124 21.70 1.00 25.02
C ASP A 124 20.16 1.03 25.23
N GLU A 125 19.56 2.23 25.32
CA GLU A 125 18.11 2.38 25.38
C GLU A 125 17.52 2.31 23.97
N LYS A 126 16.44 1.54 23.79
CA LYS A 126 15.73 1.45 22.53
C LYS A 126 14.99 2.74 22.21
N ILE A 127 15.14 3.23 20.99
CA ILE A 127 14.36 4.32 20.41
C ILE A 127 13.50 3.69 19.32
N PHE A 128 12.20 3.59 19.57
CA PHE A 128 11.25 3.00 18.63
C PHE A 128 10.82 4.01 17.57
N TYR A 129 10.58 3.50 16.36
CA TYR A 129 9.94 4.22 15.27
C TYR A 129 8.50 3.68 15.14
N PRO A 130 7.50 4.33 15.78
CA PRO A 130 6.15 3.77 15.87
C PRO A 130 5.46 3.60 14.51
N GLY A 131 5.74 4.52 13.57
CA GLY A 131 5.13 4.48 12.23
C GLY A 131 3.61 4.49 12.29
N ALA A 132 3.05 5.50 12.95
CA ALA A 132 1.59 5.59 13.10
C ALA A 132 0.93 5.99 11.79
N ASP A 133 1.42 7.05 11.13
CA ASP A 133 0.98 7.39 9.79
C ASP A 133 1.60 6.45 8.77
N ASP A 134 2.87 6.13 8.92
CA ASP A 134 3.66 5.24 8.07
C ASP A 134 3.92 3.87 8.73
N ASN A 135 3.12 2.78 8.53
CA ASN A 135 1.88 2.84 7.79
C ASN A 135 0.78 2.09 8.57
N ALA A 136 0.73 2.31 9.93
CA ALA A 136 -0.38 1.77 10.71
C ALA A 136 -1.72 2.39 10.29
N SER A 137 -1.71 3.64 9.75
CA SER A 137 -2.90 4.30 9.23
C SER A 137 -3.51 3.58 8.03
N GLY A 138 -2.67 3.19 7.07
CA GLY A 138 -3.10 2.42 5.90
C GLY A 138 -3.60 1.04 6.28
N VAL A 139 -2.91 0.35 7.20
CA VAL A 139 -3.36 -0.97 7.71
C VAL A 139 -4.71 -0.86 8.41
N ALA A 140 -4.93 0.16 9.26
CA ALA A 140 -6.21 0.40 9.91
C ALA A 140 -7.32 0.65 8.88
N ALA A 141 -7.04 1.43 7.83
CA ALA A 141 -7.99 1.70 6.76
C ALA A 141 -8.39 0.43 6.00
N ILE A 142 -7.44 -0.44 5.63
CA ILE A 142 -7.78 -1.68 4.91
C ILE A 142 -8.50 -2.70 5.80
N ILE A 143 -8.27 -2.72 7.12
CA ILE A 143 -9.05 -3.55 8.06
C ILE A 143 -10.51 -3.10 8.09
N GLU A 144 -10.79 -1.81 8.19
CA GLU A 144 -12.16 -1.30 8.20
C GLU A 144 -12.86 -1.46 6.83
N LEU A 145 -12.14 -1.28 5.71
CA LEU A 145 -12.66 -1.61 4.38
C LEU A 145 -12.97 -3.11 4.24
N ALA A 146 -12.12 -3.99 4.78
CA ALA A 146 -12.35 -5.43 4.78
C ALA A 146 -13.64 -5.79 5.52
N LYS A 147 -13.85 -5.20 6.69
CA LYS A 147 -15.08 -5.36 7.48
C LYS A 147 -16.31 -4.84 6.74
N TYR A 148 -16.21 -3.66 6.10
CA TYR A 148 -17.30 -3.09 5.31
C TYR A 148 -17.71 -4.00 4.15
N PHE A 149 -16.75 -4.44 3.34
CA PHE A 149 -17.03 -5.27 2.16
C PHE A 149 -17.36 -6.73 2.47
N SER A 150 -17.09 -7.21 3.67
CA SER A 150 -17.51 -8.55 4.09
C SER A 150 -19.01 -8.65 4.37
N GLN A 151 -19.68 -7.53 4.64
CA GLN A 151 -21.13 -7.48 4.77
C GLN A 151 -21.78 -7.74 3.41
N ILE A 152 -22.78 -8.62 3.38
CA ILE A 152 -23.34 -9.14 2.13
C ILE A 152 -23.91 -8.02 1.23
N GLU A 153 -24.52 -7.02 1.84
CA GLU A 153 -25.09 -5.85 1.16
C GLU A 153 -24.06 -4.92 0.52
N ASN A 154 -22.81 -4.97 0.98
CA ASN A 154 -21.71 -4.13 0.49
C ASN A 154 -20.79 -4.86 -0.49
N ARG A 155 -20.98 -6.16 -0.68
CA ARG A 155 -20.12 -6.96 -1.58
C ARG A 155 -20.27 -6.52 -3.03
N PRO A 156 -19.18 -6.16 -3.71
CA PRO A 156 -19.25 -5.80 -5.11
C PRO A 156 -19.35 -7.03 -6.02
N LYS A 157 -19.46 -6.79 -7.33
CA LYS A 157 -19.50 -7.86 -8.34
C LYS A 157 -18.19 -8.61 -8.47
N ARG A 158 -17.05 -7.88 -8.46
CA ARG A 158 -15.70 -8.45 -8.48
C ARG A 158 -15.25 -8.84 -7.08
N SER A 159 -14.40 -9.82 -7.00
CA SER A 159 -13.77 -10.21 -5.74
C SER A 159 -12.73 -9.16 -5.29
N LEU A 160 -12.60 -9.00 -3.98
CA LEU A 160 -11.64 -8.09 -3.38
C LEU A 160 -10.57 -8.89 -2.64
N ILE A 161 -9.30 -8.64 -2.95
CA ILE A 161 -8.16 -9.22 -2.23
C ILE A 161 -7.58 -8.15 -1.32
N PHE A 162 -7.58 -8.40 -0.01
CA PHE A 162 -6.99 -7.53 0.99
C PHE A 162 -5.61 -8.05 1.37
N ILE A 163 -4.60 -7.18 1.31
CA ILE A 163 -3.22 -7.58 1.58
C ILE A 163 -2.56 -6.58 2.52
N ALA A 164 -2.01 -7.08 3.64
CA ALA A 164 -1.01 -6.35 4.40
C ALA A 164 0.37 -6.85 3.94
N PHE A 165 1.13 -5.99 3.26
CA PHE A 165 2.45 -6.31 2.72
C PHE A 165 3.52 -6.21 3.81
N ASP A 166 4.50 -7.12 3.79
CA ASP A 166 5.67 -7.11 4.65
C ASP A 166 6.91 -6.62 3.88
N ALA A 167 7.84 -6.03 4.59
CA ALA A 167 9.14 -5.65 4.06
C ALA A 167 9.08 -4.65 2.86
N GLU A 168 8.16 -3.70 2.94
CA GLU A 168 8.08 -2.56 2.02
C GLU A 168 9.32 -1.67 2.18
N GLU A 169 9.66 -1.31 3.41
CA GLU A 169 10.73 -0.38 3.82
C GLU A 169 12.14 -0.81 3.36
N ILE A 170 12.31 -2.06 3.01
CA ILE A 170 13.55 -2.59 2.46
C ILE A 170 13.47 -2.93 0.97
N GLY A 171 12.57 -2.24 0.25
CA GLY A 171 12.45 -2.27 -1.20
C GLY A 171 11.33 -3.15 -1.73
N LEU A 172 10.11 -2.92 -1.24
CA LEU A 172 8.85 -3.46 -1.79
C LEU A 172 8.82 -4.99 -1.86
N ARG A 173 9.43 -5.67 -0.85
CA ARG A 173 9.67 -7.12 -0.95
C ARG A 173 8.38 -7.92 -0.94
N GLY A 174 7.42 -7.51 -0.11
CA GLY A 174 6.12 -8.18 0.00
C GLY A 174 5.27 -8.09 -1.24
N SER A 175 5.08 -6.90 -1.78
CA SER A 175 4.31 -6.67 -3.00
C SER A 175 4.99 -7.29 -4.23
N ASN A 176 6.32 -7.20 -4.34
CA ASN A 176 7.08 -7.91 -5.37
C ASN A 176 6.92 -9.43 -5.27
N HIS A 177 6.97 -9.98 -4.04
CA HIS A 177 6.79 -11.41 -3.84
C HIS A 177 5.38 -11.85 -4.25
N PHE A 178 4.35 -11.12 -3.84
CA PHE A 178 2.97 -11.40 -4.22
C PHE A 178 2.81 -11.46 -5.75
N VAL A 179 3.23 -10.41 -6.46
CA VAL A 179 3.12 -10.34 -7.93
C VAL A 179 3.89 -11.48 -8.62
N LYS A 180 5.11 -11.80 -8.15
CA LYS A 180 5.96 -12.84 -8.77
C LYS A 180 5.47 -14.26 -8.53
N THR A 181 4.67 -14.52 -7.51
CA THR A 181 4.17 -15.86 -7.17
C THR A 181 2.84 -16.20 -7.82
N LEU A 182 2.16 -15.22 -8.40
CA LEU A 182 0.93 -15.44 -9.14
C LEU A 182 1.21 -15.95 -10.56
N ASP A 183 0.36 -16.85 -11.03
CA ASP A 183 0.38 -17.26 -12.42
C ASP A 183 -0.19 -16.18 -13.35
N GLN A 184 0.05 -16.32 -14.66
CA GLN A 184 -0.37 -15.33 -15.64
C GLN A 184 -1.89 -15.17 -15.72
N ASN A 185 -2.65 -16.23 -15.46
CA ASN A 185 -4.11 -16.15 -15.45
C ASN A 185 -4.61 -15.30 -14.30
N MET A 186 -4.06 -15.51 -13.10
CA MET A 186 -4.37 -14.69 -11.93
C MET A 186 -3.99 -13.23 -12.16
N LEU A 187 -2.78 -12.96 -12.68
CA LEU A 187 -2.33 -11.60 -12.98
C LEU A 187 -3.24 -10.89 -14.00
N ASN A 188 -3.68 -11.58 -15.04
CA ASN A 188 -4.60 -11.05 -16.05
C ASN A 188 -5.99 -10.71 -15.47
N ASN A 189 -6.36 -11.36 -14.38
CA ASN A 189 -7.63 -11.15 -13.70
C ASN A 189 -7.58 -10.11 -12.58
N ILE A 190 -6.40 -9.61 -12.19
CA ILE A 190 -6.29 -8.43 -11.33
C ILE A 190 -6.53 -7.19 -12.19
N LYS A 191 -7.62 -6.46 -11.91
CA LYS A 191 -8.07 -5.31 -12.71
C LYS A 191 -7.61 -3.97 -12.15
N ALA A 192 -7.37 -3.88 -10.85
CA ALA A 192 -6.86 -2.69 -10.19
C ALA A 192 -6.20 -3.06 -8.85
N MET A 193 -5.30 -2.20 -8.38
CA MET A 193 -4.71 -2.26 -7.06
C MET A 193 -4.77 -0.88 -6.41
N PHE A 194 -5.19 -0.83 -5.15
CA PHE A 194 -5.18 0.36 -4.32
C PHE A 194 -4.20 0.15 -3.16
N SER A 195 -3.17 0.97 -3.08
CA SER A 195 -2.23 1.00 -1.95
C SER A 195 -2.58 2.15 -1.03
N PHE A 196 -2.95 1.84 0.20
CA PHE A 196 -3.18 2.80 1.27
C PHE A 196 -1.87 3.02 2.01
N ASP A 197 -1.34 4.22 1.90
CA ASP A 197 -0.06 4.57 2.47
C ASP A 197 -0.09 5.99 3.01
N MET A 198 0.14 6.14 4.32
CA MET A 198 0.08 7.42 5.03
C MET A 198 -1.25 8.16 4.82
N VAL A 199 -2.35 7.59 5.31
CA VAL A 199 -3.71 8.15 5.15
C VAL A 199 -4.23 8.86 6.41
N GLY A 200 -3.37 9.07 7.42
CA GLY A 200 -3.73 9.61 8.73
C GLY A 200 -3.75 11.15 8.84
N MET A 201 -3.37 11.91 7.81
CA MET A 201 -3.13 13.35 7.93
C MET A 201 -3.96 14.19 6.93
N LEU A 202 -5.23 13.82 6.71
CA LEU A 202 -6.09 14.45 5.69
C LEU A 202 -6.24 15.96 5.91
N SER A 203 -6.58 16.40 7.10
CA SER A 203 -6.81 17.82 7.42
C SER A 203 -5.53 18.64 7.32
N ALA A 204 -4.40 18.11 7.84
CA ALA A 204 -3.11 18.79 7.79
C ALA A 204 -2.61 18.95 6.34
N ASN A 205 -2.83 17.98 5.49
CA ASN A 205 -2.45 18.00 4.08
C ASN A 205 -3.52 18.65 3.18
N LYS A 206 -4.71 18.95 3.74
CA LYS A 206 -5.82 19.63 3.03
C LYS A 206 -6.39 18.85 1.85
N GLY A 207 -6.24 17.54 1.81
CA GLY A 207 -6.79 16.70 0.75
C GLY A 207 -6.10 15.37 0.58
N LEU A 208 -6.51 14.65 -0.47
CA LEU A 208 -6.10 13.29 -0.78
C LEU A 208 -5.44 13.23 -2.17
N ASN A 209 -4.34 12.51 -2.28
CA ASN A 209 -3.70 12.17 -3.56
C ASN A 209 -4.20 10.79 -4.01
N LEU A 210 -4.55 10.68 -5.29
CA LEU A 210 -4.94 9.43 -5.95
C LEU A 210 -4.11 9.24 -7.23
N LYS A 211 -2.80 9.15 -7.07
CA LYS A 211 -1.88 8.93 -8.18
C LYS A 211 -2.13 7.55 -8.77
N GLY A 212 -2.25 7.46 -10.08
CA GLY A 212 -2.60 6.23 -10.79
C GLY A 212 -4.09 6.06 -11.10
N ILE A 213 -5.01 6.82 -10.49
CA ILE A 213 -6.46 6.61 -10.69
C ILE A 213 -6.91 6.76 -12.15
N ALA A 214 -6.25 7.63 -12.92
CA ALA A 214 -6.56 7.81 -14.34
C ALA A 214 -6.00 6.69 -15.26
N THR A 215 -5.34 5.68 -14.70
CA THR A 215 -5.03 4.43 -15.43
C THR A 215 -6.24 3.50 -15.55
N ILE A 216 -7.29 3.74 -14.78
CA ILE A 216 -8.58 3.07 -14.86
C ILE A 216 -9.50 3.87 -15.79
N THR A 217 -10.21 3.20 -16.70
CA THR A 217 -11.25 3.84 -17.52
C THR A 217 -12.28 4.52 -16.63
N ASN A 218 -12.53 5.82 -16.84
CA ASN A 218 -13.39 6.69 -16.03
C ASN A 218 -12.97 6.80 -14.54
N GLY A 219 -11.74 6.38 -14.18
CA GLY A 219 -11.29 6.39 -12.80
C GLY A 219 -11.26 7.79 -12.19
N LYS A 220 -10.84 8.80 -12.97
CA LYS A 220 -10.82 10.19 -12.52
C LYS A 220 -12.23 10.75 -12.29
N GLU A 221 -13.16 10.45 -13.18
CA GLU A 221 -14.56 10.83 -13.09
C GLU A 221 -15.24 10.18 -11.88
N ILE A 222 -14.97 8.89 -11.66
CA ILE A 222 -15.47 8.16 -10.48
C ILE A 222 -14.91 8.78 -9.19
N ALA A 223 -13.60 9.04 -9.14
CA ALA A 223 -12.97 9.67 -8.00
C ALA A 223 -13.60 11.04 -7.69
N GLN A 224 -13.79 11.88 -8.71
CA GLN A 224 -14.39 13.20 -8.54
C GLN A 224 -15.86 13.14 -8.12
N LYS A 225 -16.63 12.18 -8.64
CA LYS A 225 -18.05 11.98 -8.31
C LYS A 225 -18.28 11.73 -6.82
N HIS A 226 -17.39 11.00 -6.17
CA HIS A 226 -17.51 10.62 -4.76
C HIS A 226 -16.77 11.54 -3.79
N ALA A 227 -16.00 12.51 -4.29
CA ALA A 227 -15.07 13.30 -3.48
C ALA A 227 -15.76 14.12 -2.36
N GLY A 228 -17.01 14.56 -2.57
CA GLY A 228 -17.71 15.40 -1.58
C GLY A 228 -16.89 16.64 -1.22
N ASP A 229 -16.53 16.76 0.06
CA ASP A 229 -15.68 17.84 0.59
C ASP A 229 -14.16 17.52 0.55
N ILE A 230 -13.79 16.32 0.12
CA ILE A 230 -12.38 15.92 0.00
C ILE A 230 -11.79 16.54 -1.26
N LYS A 231 -10.77 17.38 -1.08
CA LYS A 231 -10.01 17.92 -2.19
C LYS A 231 -9.06 16.86 -2.74
N LEU A 232 -9.18 16.55 -4.03
CA LEU A 232 -8.31 15.60 -4.70
C LEU A 232 -7.10 16.31 -5.32
N PHE A 233 -5.92 15.78 -5.06
CA PHE A 233 -4.67 16.17 -5.68
C PHE A 233 -4.13 15.00 -6.51
N LYS A 234 -3.29 15.29 -7.51
CA LYS A 234 -2.58 14.29 -8.32
C LYS A 234 -3.45 13.10 -8.80
N ALA A 235 -4.75 13.34 -9.07
CA ALA A 235 -5.62 12.35 -9.70
C ALA A 235 -5.23 12.21 -11.19
N ASN A 236 -4.13 11.51 -11.47
CA ASN A 236 -3.48 11.39 -12.77
C ASN A 236 -3.20 9.91 -13.11
N SER A 237 -2.47 9.64 -14.19
CA SER A 237 -2.10 8.30 -14.65
C SER A 237 -0.68 7.88 -14.24
N ASP A 238 0.04 8.69 -13.47
CA ASP A 238 1.38 8.33 -13.02
C ASP A 238 1.28 7.28 -11.91
N ILE A 239 2.07 6.22 -11.99
CA ILE A 239 2.24 5.26 -10.90
C ILE A 239 3.24 5.85 -9.90
N GLU A 240 2.97 5.68 -8.61
CA GLU A 240 3.94 6.08 -7.58
C GLU A 240 5.03 5.03 -7.48
N GLU A 241 6.26 5.45 -7.81
CA GLU A 241 7.44 4.63 -7.62
C GLU A 241 7.79 4.55 -6.12
N ARG A 242 8.48 3.49 -5.71
CA ARG A 242 8.91 3.22 -4.33
C ARG A 242 7.75 3.08 -3.35
N THR A 243 6.63 2.57 -3.83
CA THR A 243 5.48 2.15 -3.02
C THR A 243 4.97 0.82 -3.55
N ASP A 244 4.09 0.14 -2.82
CA ASP A 244 3.53 -1.14 -3.23
C ASP A 244 2.73 -1.09 -4.55
N THR A 245 2.48 0.10 -5.11
CA THR A 245 1.89 0.25 -6.44
C THR A 245 2.86 -0.09 -7.57
N GLU A 246 4.17 0.09 -7.35
CA GLU A 246 5.19 -0.08 -8.40
C GLU A 246 5.23 -1.49 -8.99
N PRO A 247 5.26 -2.60 -8.23
CA PRO A 247 5.29 -3.94 -8.80
C PRO A 247 4.08 -4.27 -9.67
N PHE A 248 2.89 -3.74 -9.34
CA PHE A 248 1.67 -3.92 -10.13
C PHE A 248 1.69 -3.05 -11.39
N GLY A 249 2.04 -1.78 -11.25
CA GLY A 249 2.15 -0.85 -12.36
C GLY A 249 3.19 -1.30 -13.39
N ALA A 250 4.33 -1.84 -12.95
CA ALA A 250 5.40 -2.33 -13.82
C ALA A 250 4.97 -3.46 -14.78
N ILE A 251 3.94 -4.23 -14.43
CA ILE A 251 3.35 -5.27 -15.27
C ILE A 251 2.06 -4.84 -15.96
N GLY A 252 1.66 -3.57 -15.80
CA GLY A 252 0.51 -2.97 -16.46
C GLY A 252 -0.83 -3.12 -15.75
N ILE A 253 -0.84 -3.51 -14.50
CA ILE A 253 -2.04 -3.47 -13.66
C ILE A 253 -2.24 -2.02 -13.21
N PRO A 254 -3.44 -1.42 -13.38
CA PRO A 254 -3.77 -0.13 -12.79
C PRO A 254 -3.51 -0.14 -11.29
N ALA A 255 -2.62 0.75 -10.82
CA ALA A 255 -2.21 0.79 -9.42
C ALA A 255 -2.32 2.21 -8.88
N ILE A 256 -3.09 2.36 -7.82
CA ILE A 256 -3.51 3.65 -7.27
C ILE A 256 -2.91 3.83 -5.89
N HIS A 257 -2.11 4.88 -5.72
CA HIS A 257 -1.57 5.30 -4.43
C HIS A 257 -2.56 6.23 -3.74
N VAL A 258 -3.12 5.77 -2.62
CA VAL A 258 -4.05 6.50 -1.76
C VAL A 258 -3.24 7.11 -0.62
N PHE A 259 -3.03 8.41 -0.67
CA PHE A 259 -2.05 9.11 0.15
C PHE A 259 -2.51 10.50 0.55
N THR A 260 -2.47 10.85 1.83
CA THR A 260 -2.85 12.20 2.27
C THR A 260 -1.71 13.20 2.10
N GLY A 261 -0.47 12.81 2.31
CA GLY A 261 0.70 13.69 2.18
C GLY A 261 1.71 13.49 3.31
N THR A 262 2.81 14.23 3.28
CA THR A 262 3.98 14.08 4.16
C THR A 262 4.01 15.09 5.32
N LYS A 263 2.89 15.43 5.91
CA LYS A 263 2.86 16.34 7.07
C LYS A 263 3.09 15.63 8.41
N SER A 264 3.07 14.31 8.44
CA SER A 264 3.51 13.52 9.60
C SER A 264 5.04 13.59 9.77
N PRO A 265 5.57 13.27 10.95
CA PRO A 265 7.00 13.09 11.19
C PRO A 265 7.53 11.81 10.52
N TYR A 266 7.50 11.76 9.20
CA TYR A 266 7.89 10.63 8.36
C TYR A 266 9.27 10.06 8.74
N HIS A 267 9.34 8.74 8.97
CA HIS A 267 10.54 8.01 9.37
C HIS A 267 11.21 8.55 10.65
N ARG A 268 10.40 8.99 11.62
CA ARG A 268 10.90 9.52 12.90
C ARG A 268 10.20 8.88 14.10
N PRO A 269 10.86 8.89 15.27
CA PRO A 269 10.24 8.41 16.52
C PRO A 269 9.00 9.19 16.95
N GLU A 270 8.79 10.37 16.39
CA GLU A 270 7.64 11.24 16.66
C GLU A 270 6.40 10.88 15.82
N ASP A 271 6.48 9.94 14.87
CA ASP A 271 5.30 9.44 14.12
C ASP A 271 4.43 8.56 15.02
N LYS A 272 3.63 9.21 15.87
CA LYS A 272 2.84 8.60 16.94
C LYS A 272 1.34 8.68 16.66
N ALA A 273 0.58 7.77 17.28
CA ALA A 273 -0.85 7.64 17.12
C ALA A 273 -1.65 8.91 17.51
N ASP A 274 -1.20 9.66 18.50
CA ASP A 274 -1.85 10.87 18.98
C ASP A 274 -1.79 12.07 18.01
N LEU A 275 -0.98 11.97 16.96
CA LEU A 275 -0.86 13.01 15.93
C LEU A 275 -1.86 12.88 14.79
N LEU A 276 -2.53 11.73 14.65
CA LEU A 276 -3.33 11.42 13.48
C LEU A 276 -4.72 12.06 13.51
N ASP A 277 -5.23 12.39 12.34
CA ASP A 277 -6.59 12.90 12.10
C ASP A 277 -7.56 11.73 11.85
N TYR A 278 -8.02 11.09 12.91
CA TYR A 278 -8.93 9.93 12.81
C TYR A 278 -10.28 10.25 12.16
N GLN A 279 -10.78 11.49 12.31
CA GLN A 279 -11.97 11.93 11.58
C GLN A 279 -11.68 12.03 10.08
N GLY A 280 -10.51 12.53 9.71
CA GLY A 280 -10.04 12.54 8.32
C GLY A 280 -9.82 11.14 7.76
N MET A 281 -9.25 10.22 8.56
CA MET A 281 -9.10 8.81 8.17
C MET A 281 -10.46 8.16 7.87
N ALA A 282 -11.45 8.35 8.74
CA ALA A 282 -12.79 7.84 8.53
C ALA A 282 -13.40 8.36 7.21
N LYS A 283 -13.23 9.66 6.92
CA LYS A 283 -13.65 10.23 5.63
C LYS A 283 -12.95 9.58 4.44
N VAL A 284 -11.63 9.29 4.55
CA VAL A 284 -10.88 8.59 3.49
C VAL A 284 -11.42 7.18 3.28
N VAL A 285 -11.67 6.41 4.35
CA VAL A 285 -12.23 5.06 4.27
C VAL A 285 -13.63 5.09 3.63
N ASP A 286 -14.52 5.97 4.07
CA ASP A 286 -15.86 6.11 3.50
C ASP A 286 -15.86 6.57 2.04
N TYR A 287 -14.94 7.45 1.67
CA TYR A 287 -14.74 7.88 0.30
C TYR A 287 -14.25 6.73 -0.57
N MET A 288 -13.20 6.04 -0.14
CA MET A 288 -12.60 4.95 -0.89
C MET A 288 -13.51 3.73 -0.99
N SER A 289 -14.38 3.47 0.01
CA SER A 289 -15.39 2.41 -0.09
C SER A 289 -16.32 2.64 -1.29
N LYS A 290 -16.74 3.89 -1.54
CA LYS A 290 -17.59 4.25 -2.69
C LYS A 290 -16.85 4.15 -4.02
N VAL A 291 -15.61 4.66 -4.08
CA VAL A 291 -14.76 4.58 -5.28
C VAL A 291 -14.48 3.13 -5.65
N ILE A 292 -14.06 2.30 -4.69
CA ILE A 292 -13.78 0.88 -4.90
C ILE A 292 -15.05 0.13 -5.32
N THR A 293 -16.19 0.39 -4.67
CA THR A 293 -17.48 -0.21 -5.03
C THR A 293 -17.84 0.07 -6.49
N GLU A 294 -17.73 1.33 -6.92
CA GLU A 294 -18.09 1.69 -8.30
C GLU A 294 -17.15 1.03 -9.31
N ILE A 295 -15.84 1.03 -9.05
CA ILE A 295 -14.85 0.37 -9.91
C ILE A 295 -15.07 -1.15 -9.95
N ALA A 296 -15.25 -1.79 -8.80
CA ALA A 296 -15.45 -3.23 -8.72
C ALA A 296 -16.82 -3.70 -9.29
N ASN A 297 -17.77 -2.79 -9.44
CA ASN A 297 -19.09 -3.06 -10.03
C ASN A 297 -19.19 -2.74 -11.53
N GLN A 298 -18.18 -2.12 -12.16
CA GLN A 298 -18.22 -1.81 -13.58
C GLN A 298 -18.44 -3.08 -14.41
N SER A 299 -19.42 -3.03 -15.34
CA SER A 299 -19.67 -4.10 -16.30
C SER A 299 -18.70 -4.07 -17.48
N THR A 300 -18.05 -2.93 -17.73
CA THR A 300 -17.05 -2.75 -18.76
C THR A 300 -15.69 -3.29 -18.31
N GLU A 301 -14.92 -3.78 -19.27
CA GLU A 301 -13.54 -4.19 -19.01
C GLU A 301 -12.74 -3.01 -18.43
N ILE A 302 -12.09 -3.23 -17.32
CA ILE A 302 -11.14 -2.27 -16.77
C ILE A 302 -9.85 -2.43 -17.55
N LYS A 303 -9.60 -1.51 -18.49
CA LYS A 303 -8.38 -1.51 -19.29
C LYS A 303 -7.39 -0.51 -18.72
N PRO A 304 -6.12 -0.87 -18.61
CA PRO A 304 -5.07 0.10 -18.31
C PRO A 304 -4.97 1.09 -19.47
N VAL A 305 -5.13 2.38 -19.16
CA VAL A 305 -5.01 3.46 -20.16
C VAL A 305 -3.55 3.83 -20.30
N ALA A 306 -2.97 3.62 -21.50
CA ALA A 306 -1.73 4.27 -22.01
C ALA A 306 -0.44 4.21 -21.14
N TYR A 307 -0.49 3.76 -19.90
CA TYR A 307 0.71 3.68 -19.04
C TYR A 307 1.75 2.68 -19.57
N LEU A 308 1.29 1.54 -20.08
CA LEU A 308 2.16 0.52 -20.70
C LEU A 308 2.90 1.06 -21.93
N ASP A 309 2.28 1.92 -22.72
CA ASP A 309 2.94 2.51 -23.89
C ASP A 309 4.02 3.49 -23.46
N LYS A 310 3.77 4.28 -22.41
CA LYS A 310 4.78 5.18 -21.81
C LYS A 310 5.93 4.43 -21.17
N LEU A 311 5.68 3.31 -20.48
CA LEU A 311 6.73 2.43 -19.95
C LEU A 311 7.55 1.81 -21.07
N ARG A 312 6.92 1.31 -22.14
CA ARG A 312 7.59 0.75 -23.31
C ARG A 312 8.42 1.78 -24.06
N GLU A 313 7.95 3.03 -24.15
CA GLU A 313 8.70 4.14 -24.75
C GLU A 313 9.89 4.54 -23.88
N ASN A 314 9.72 4.64 -22.56
CA ASN A 314 10.80 4.91 -21.62
C ASN A 314 11.82 3.77 -21.60
N GLU A 315 11.38 2.51 -21.64
CA GLU A 315 12.29 1.36 -21.76
C GLU A 315 13.09 1.40 -23.06
N LYS A 316 12.50 1.78 -24.19
CA LYS A 316 13.20 1.95 -25.46
C LYS A 316 14.20 3.10 -25.41
N ALA A 317 13.83 4.22 -24.74
CA ALA A 317 14.71 5.39 -24.61
C ALA A 317 15.92 5.13 -23.69
N VAL A 318 15.73 4.32 -22.62
CA VAL A 318 16.79 4.03 -21.63
C VAL A 318 17.63 2.81 -22.00
N TYR A 319 17.16 1.95 -22.92
CA TYR A 319 17.88 0.73 -23.31
C TYR A 319 19.07 1.03 -24.21
N LYS A 320 20.16 1.53 -23.63
CA LYS A 320 21.49 1.48 -24.27
C LYS A 320 22.20 0.22 -23.85
N ARG A 321 22.51 -0.65 -24.81
CA ARG A 321 23.20 -1.91 -24.58
C ARG A 321 24.59 -1.77 -23.96
N PHE A 322 25.23 -0.65 -24.22
CA PHE A 322 26.55 -0.30 -23.70
C PHE A 322 26.54 1.12 -23.14
N GLN A 323 27.04 1.26 -21.93
CA GLN A 323 27.28 2.56 -21.29
C GLN A 323 28.73 2.59 -20.78
N ALA A 324 29.44 3.64 -21.09
CA ALA A 324 30.76 3.90 -20.56
C ALA A 324 30.80 5.26 -19.88
N GLY A 325 31.48 5.36 -18.76
CA GLY A 325 31.60 6.57 -17.97
C GLY A 325 32.91 6.62 -17.18
N VAL A 326 33.19 7.81 -16.67
CA VAL A 326 34.29 8.04 -15.73
C VAL A 326 33.70 8.10 -14.32
N VAL A 327 34.25 7.32 -13.41
CA VAL A 327 33.85 7.33 -11.99
C VAL A 327 34.94 8.02 -11.18
N LEU A 328 34.55 9.04 -10.46
CA LEU A 328 35.40 9.74 -9.52
C LEU A 328 34.92 9.41 -8.10
N ASN A 329 35.76 8.73 -7.33
CA ASN A 329 35.51 8.48 -5.92
C ASN A 329 36.40 9.38 -5.07
N ILE A 330 35.80 10.12 -4.14
CA ILE A 330 36.50 10.94 -3.16
C ILE A 330 36.04 10.47 -1.78
N GLY A 331 36.95 10.07 -0.95
CA GLY A 331 36.66 9.58 0.39
C GLY A 331 37.67 10.04 1.42
N SER A 332 37.21 10.27 2.65
CA SER A 332 38.10 10.45 3.81
C SER A 332 37.84 9.28 4.78
N GLY A 333 38.89 8.58 5.17
CA GLY A 333 38.83 7.48 6.11
C GLY A 333 39.67 7.77 7.35
N LYS A 334 39.12 7.46 8.53
CA LYS A 334 39.87 7.46 9.79
C LYS A 334 40.02 6.01 10.20
N HIS A 335 41.25 5.49 10.11
CA HIS A 335 41.54 4.15 10.65
C HIS A 335 41.56 4.20 12.18
N LEU A 336 40.66 3.46 12.82
CA LEU A 336 40.58 3.27 14.27
C LEU A 336 41.38 2.01 14.70
N TYR A 337 42.60 1.81 14.19
CA TYR A 337 43.51 0.83 14.77
C TYR A 337 44.47 1.58 15.71
N LYS A 338 44.30 1.36 17.02
CA LYS A 338 45.33 1.69 18.02
C LYS A 338 46.29 0.50 18.10
N ASP A 339 47.33 0.55 17.31
CA ASP A 339 48.49 -0.30 17.55
C ASP A 339 49.64 0.64 17.99
N GLU A 340 50.45 0.22 18.94
CA GLU A 340 51.49 1.07 19.58
C GLU A 340 52.56 1.61 18.62
N PHE A 341 52.50 1.21 17.35
CA PHE A 341 53.49 1.56 16.32
C PHE A 341 52.99 2.45 15.18
N PHE A 342 51.69 2.80 15.11
CA PHE A 342 51.18 3.64 14.03
C PHE A 342 50.21 4.69 14.52
N ASP A 343 50.64 5.96 14.42
CA ASP A 343 49.78 7.14 14.62
C ASP A 343 48.94 7.35 13.36
N ALA A 344 47.70 6.89 13.40
CA ALA A 344 46.80 6.95 12.23
C ALA A 344 46.23 8.37 12.06
N LYS A 345 46.86 9.15 11.20
CA LYS A 345 46.29 10.41 10.69
C LYS A 345 45.18 10.13 9.70
N SER A 346 44.15 11.02 9.68
CA SER A 346 43.10 11.00 8.69
C SER A 346 43.68 10.99 7.26
N ALA A 347 43.42 9.96 6.48
CA ALA A 347 43.88 9.90 5.10
C ALA A 347 42.74 10.35 4.16
N PHE A 348 43.10 11.19 3.21
CA PHE A 348 42.24 11.55 2.07
C PHE A 348 42.57 10.61 0.93
N ALA A 349 41.55 9.87 0.42
CA ALA A 349 41.74 8.99 -0.69
C ALA A 349 40.90 9.48 -1.89
N TYR A 350 41.48 9.46 -3.06
CA TYR A 350 40.74 9.65 -4.30
C TYR A 350 41.11 8.56 -5.29
N SER A 351 40.13 8.16 -6.09
CA SER A 351 40.37 7.26 -7.21
C SER A 351 39.59 7.74 -8.43
N VAL A 352 40.21 7.58 -9.59
CA VAL A 352 39.57 7.81 -10.88
C VAL A 352 39.53 6.48 -11.60
N GLY A 353 38.35 6.05 -12.03
CA GLY A 353 38.17 4.80 -12.75
C GLY A 353 37.37 4.99 -14.03
N LEU A 354 37.57 4.10 -14.97
CA LEU A 354 36.69 3.92 -16.11
C LEU A 354 35.69 2.82 -15.77
N GLN A 355 34.41 3.08 -15.98
CA GLN A 355 33.36 2.11 -15.80
C GLN A 355 32.69 1.83 -17.15
N ALA A 356 32.51 0.55 -17.46
CA ALA A 356 31.75 0.12 -18.61
C ALA A 356 30.65 -0.86 -18.16
N ASN A 357 29.42 -0.58 -18.53
CA ASN A 357 28.28 -1.45 -18.23
C ASN A 357 27.76 -2.04 -19.54
N TYR A 358 27.65 -3.37 -19.59
CA TYR A 358 27.04 -4.06 -20.70
C TYR A 358 25.79 -4.79 -20.25
N LYS A 359 24.64 -4.45 -20.84
CA LYS A 359 23.37 -5.13 -20.56
C LYS A 359 23.26 -6.42 -21.35
N ILE A 360 23.28 -7.56 -20.67
CA ILE A 360 23.16 -8.90 -21.28
C ILE A 360 21.66 -9.18 -21.58
N THR A 361 20.79 -8.80 -20.64
CA THR A 361 19.33 -8.88 -20.79
C THR A 361 18.70 -7.60 -20.28
N ARG A 362 17.35 -7.48 -20.34
CA ARG A 362 16.65 -6.34 -19.74
C ARG A 362 16.83 -6.21 -18.22
N ILE A 363 17.23 -7.30 -17.55
CA ILE A 363 17.31 -7.40 -16.08
C ILE A 363 18.75 -7.61 -15.60
N THR A 364 19.65 -8.14 -16.44
CA THR A 364 21.02 -8.52 -16.04
C THR A 364 22.04 -7.51 -16.55
N HIS A 365 22.83 -6.95 -15.64
CA HIS A 365 23.94 -6.05 -15.93
C HIS A 365 25.27 -6.72 -15.58
N LEU A 366 26.26 -6.57 -16.43
CA LEU A 366 27.66 -6.84 -16.14
C LEU A 366 28.37 -5.51 -15.92
N ASN A 367 28.93 -5.31 -14.74
CA ASN A 367 29.80 -4.17 -14.43
C ASN A 367 31.26 -4.63 -14.65
N LEU A 368 31.95 -3.98 -15.54
CA LEU A 368 33.36 -4.20 -15.85
C LEU A 368 34.22 -3.04 -15.33
#